data_4655e34baecdbbb33ed87e586678cf20
#
_entry.id   4655e34baecdbbb33ed87e586678cf20
#
_cell.length_a   1.000
_cell.length_b   1.000
_cell.length_c   1.000
_cell.angle_alpha   90.00
_cell.angle_beta   90.00
_cell.angle_gamma   90.00
#
_symmetry.space_group_name_H-M   'P 1'
#
loop_
_entity.id
_entity.type
_entity.pdbx_description
1 polymer ?
#
loop_
_entity_poly.entity_id
_entity_poly.type
_entity_poly.pdbx_seq_one_letter_code
_entity_poly.pdbx_strand_id
1 'polypeptide(L)'
;MTDDAGLSFPTSLGTSTADQIRLLGQDLTADLMGKVSFGELAFWLVTLRRPTPSETRVFEAVLVALADHGFTPTAIAARVTYLSAPDSLQGALAAGLLGGGSRFLGVTEDCGRYLHDVLSGLDGTLPSTDEGWDAVALSAVERTKAAGRFVPGLGHPVHKVTDPRTPVLIGIASEENLRGPHLRLFEAIGRVHEQVLGRRLPLNGAGVCGAALADLGLPVELLRGFALLARAAGLLGQIAEERRRPIGMDVYMTVDRNAVYVDPTDDAD
;
A
#
# COMPACT_ATOMS: atom_id res chain seq x y z
N MET A 1 -41.74 17.06 -18.08
CA MET A 1 -40.34 16.93 -18.52
C MET A 1 -39.71 18.29 -18.28
N THR A 2 -39.07 18.47 -17.16
CA THR A 2 -38.27 19.66 -16.87
C THR A 2 -36.99 19.58 -17.67
N ASP A 3 -36.79 20.54 -18.53
CA ASP A 3 -35.64 20.75 -19.37
C ASP A 3 -34.42 21.02 -18.45
N ASP A 4 -33.60 19.98 -18.19
CA ASP A 4 -32.39 20.06 -17.35
C ASP A 4 -31.19 20.50 -18.23
N ALA A 5 -31.46 21.49 -19.08
CA ALA A 5 -30.51 22.08 -20.01
C ALA A 5 -29.49 22.93 -19.24
N GLY A 6 -28.43 22.31 -18.75
CA GLY A 6 -27.30 23.06 -18.17
C GLY A 6 -26.35 22.31 -17.26
N LEU A 7 -26.72 21.19 -16.64
CA LEU A 7 -25.81 20.43 -15.78
C LEU A 7 -25.03 19.39 -16.62
N SER A 8 -23.69 19.48 -16.58
CA SER A 8 -22.78 18.54 -17.24
C SER A 8 -21.73 18.07 -16.25
N PHE A 9 -21.59 16.76 -16.13
CA PHE A 9 -20.59 16.11 -15.25
C PHE A 9 -19.67 15.23 -16.10
N PRO A 10 -18.61 15.80 -16.69
CA PRO A 10 -17.71 15.06 -17.55
C PRO A 10 -16.95 13.98 -16.76
N THR A 11 -16.83 12.78 -17.33
CA THR A 11 -16.06 11.67 -16.78
C THR A 11 -15.33 10.92 -17.88
N SER A 12 -14.08 10.49 -17.59
CA SER A 12 -13.31 9.60 -18.45
C SER A 12 -13.37 8.14 -18.00
N LEU A 13 -14.00 7.85 -16.85
CA LEU A 13 -14.00 6.51 -16.28
C LEU A 13 -15.04 5.62 -16.96
N GLY A 14 -16.32 5.92 -16.81
CA GLY A 14 -17.34 5.05 -17.34
C GLY A 14 -18.70 5.70 -17.48
N THR A 15 -19.53 5.09 -18.31
CA THR A 15 -20.93 5.48 -18.52
C THR A 15 -21.76 4.25 -18.88
N SER A 16 -23.07 4.31 -18.66
CA SER A 16 -24.01 3.27 -19.05
C SER A 16 -25.22 3.87 -19.78
N THR A 17 -25.71 3.14 -20.76
CA THR A 17 -26.98 3.36 -21.44
C THR A 17 -27.91 2.18 -21.16
N ALA A 18 -29.08 2.12 -21.82
CA ALA A 18 -30.00 1.00 -21.62
C ALA A 18 -29.43 -0.35 -22.08
N ASP A 19 -28.49 -0.36 -23.01
CA ASP A 19 -27.99 -1.53 -23.72
C ASP A 19 -26.47 -1.67 -23.71
N GLN A 20 -25.72 -0.70 -23.22
CA GLN A 20 -24.26 -0.68 -23.25
C GLN A 20 -23.66 -0.10 -21.97
N ILE A 21 -22.58 -0.69 -21.51
CA ILE A 21 -21.70 -0.12 -20.47
C ILE A 21 -20.33 0.13 -21.11
N ARG A 22 -19.85 1.34 -21.02
CA ARG A 22 -18.50 1.72 -21.45
C ARG A 22 -17.62 2.05 -20.26
N LEU A 23 -16.38 1.60 -20.30
CA LEU A 23 -15.36 1.86 -19.27
C LEU A 23 -14.04 2.20 -19.97
N LEU A 24 -13.44 3.35 -19.63
CA LEU A 24 -12.18 3.81 -20.23
C LEU A 24 -12.23 3.84 -21.77
N GLY A 25 -13.37 4.20 -22.34
CA GLY A 25 -13.60 4.25 -23.78
C GLY A 25 -13.86 2.89 -24.46
N GLN A 26 -13.78 1.78 -23.73
CA GLN A 26 -13.99 0.42 -24.20
C GLN A 26 -15.43 -0.05 -23.94
N ASP A 27 -15.91 -1.04 -24.69
CA ASP A 27 -17.12 -1.78 -24.31
C ASP A 27 -16.78 -2.78 -23.19
N LEU A 28 -17.47 -2.66 -22.05
CA LEU A 28 -17.19 -3.50 -20.90
C LEU A 28 -17.32 -4.99 -21.22
N THR A 29 -18.36 -5.37 -21.95
CA THR A 29 -18.69 -6.77 -22.24
C THR A 29 -17.87 -7.32 -23.39
N ALA A 30 -17.72 -6.53 -24.46
CA ALA A 30 -17.05 -6.97 -25.68
C ALA A 30 -15.52 -6.90 -25.58
N ASP A 31 -14.97 -5.90 -24.84
CA ASP A 31 -13.53 -5.60 -24.90
C ASP A 31 -12.79 -5.89 -23.58
N LEU A 32 -13.45 -5.89 -22.43
CA LEU A 32 -12.78 -5.98 -21.11
C LEU A 32 -13.06 -7.30 -20.38
N MET A 33 -14.33 -7.71 -20.24
CA MET A 33 -14.68 -8.90 -19.47
C MET A 33 -14.03 -10.17 -20.06
N GLY A 34 -13.28 -10.87 -19.20
CA GLY A 34 -12.53 -12.07 -19.58
C GLY A 34 -11.26 -11.82 -20.43
N LYS A 35 -10.90 -10.55 -20.68
CA LYS A 35 -9.76 -10.18 -21.53
C LYS A 35 -8.69 -9.37 -20.77
N VAL A 36 -9.06 -8.73 -19.65
CA VAL A 36 -8.12 -8.00 -18.79
C VAL A 36 -8.16 -8.56 -17.37
N SER A 37 -7.03 -8.52 -16.65
CA SER A 37 -7.01 -8.85 -15.24
C SER A 37 -7.58 -7.70 -14.40
N PHE A 38 -7.99 -8.00 -13.16
CA PHE A 38 -8.48 -6.97 -12.25
C PHE A 38 -7.39 -5.96 -11.88
N GLY A 39 -6.13 -6.41 -11.72
CA GLY A 39 -5.01 -5.51 -11.46
C GLY A 39 -4.70 -4.62 -12.66
N GLU A 40 -4.71 -5.17 -13.88
CA GLU A 40 -4.57 -4.38 -15.11
C GLU A 40 -5.64 -3.28 -15.19
N LEU A 41 -6.89 -3.62 -14.92
CA LEU A 41 -7.99 -2.66 -14.90
C LEU A 41 -7.80 -1.61 -13.79
N ALA A 42 -7.42 -2.00 -12.58
CA ALA A 42 -7.20 -1.08 -11.46
C ALA A 42 -6.09 -0.06 -11.75
N PHE A 43 -5.00 -0.49 -12.37
CA PHE A 43 -3.94 0.39 -12.85
C PHE A 43 -4.50 1.39 -13.87
N TRP A 44 -5.22 0.90 -14.87
CA TRP A 44 -5.78 1.70 -15.96
C TRP A 44 -6.77 2.74 -15.48
N LEU A 45 -7.65 2.39 -14.53
CA LEU A 45 -8.63 3.31 -13.93
C LEU A 45 -7.98 4.53 -13.27
N VAL A 46 -6.78 4.38 -12.71
CA VAL A 46 -6.08 5.49 -12.04
C VAL A 46 -5.24 6.29 -13.02
N THR A 47 -4.56 5.63 -13.96
CA THR A 47 -3.62 6.29 -14.87
C THR A 47 -4.24 6.76 -16.18
N LEU A 48 -5.46 6.32 -16.49
CA LEU A 48 -6.13 6.45 -17.78
C LEU A 48 -5.31 5.88 -18.95
N ARG A 49 -4.30 5.10 -18.65
CA ARG A 49 -3.36 4.43 -19.55
C ARG A 49 -3.36 2.93 -19.27
N ARG A 50 -3.52 2.13 -20.30
CA ARG A 50 -3.40 0.67 -20.16
C ARG A 50 -1.94 0.31 -19.84
N PRO A 51 -1.68 -0.50 -18.79
CA PRO A 51 -0.32 -0.94 -18.49
C PRO A 51 0.19 -1.91 -19.56
N THR A 52 1.50 -1.96 -19.72
CA THR A 52 2.17 -3.03 -20.48
C THR A 52 2.08 -4.36 -19.69
N PRO A 53 2.31 -5.53 -20.34
CA PRO A 53 2.39 -6.79 -19.61
C PRO A 53 3.44 -6.82 -18.49
N SER A 54 4.59 -6.19 -18.70
CA SER A 54 5.65 -6.06 -17.69
C SER A 54 5.21 -5.21 -16.50
N GLU A 55 4.56 -4.07 -16.74
CA GLU A 55 4.00 -3.23 -15.68
C GLU A 55 2.90 -3.96 -14.92
N THR A 56 2.03 -4.69 -15.62
CA THR A 56 0.99 -5.50 -14.99
C THR A 56 1.59 -6.54 -14.06
N ARG A 57 2.66 -7.25 -14.47
CA ARG A 57 3.32 -8.27 -13.64
C ARG A 57 3.89 -7.67 -12.35
N VAL A 58 4.57 -6.53 -12.43
CA VAL A 58 5.12 -5.85 -11.23
C VAL A 58 3.99 -5.34 -10.34
N PHE A 59 2.96 -4.72 -10.93
CA PHE A 59 1.82 -4.20 -10.18
C PHE A 59 1.03 -5.30 -9.46
N GLU A 60 0.73 -6.40 -10.13
CA GLU A 60 0.07 -7.57 -9.52
C GLU A 60 0.92 -8.17 -8.39
N ALA A 61 2.24 -8.24 -8.55
CA ALA A 61 3.15 -8.68 -7.48
C ALA A 61 3.07 -7.78 -6.24
N VAL A 62 2.93 -6.46 -6.42
CA VAL A 62 2.69 -5.52 -5.32
C VAL A 62 1.36 -5.79 -4.63
N LEU A 63 0.27 -5.98 -5.39
CA LEU A 63 -1.05 -6.26 -4.81
C LEU A 63 -1.02 -7.56 -4.00
N VAL A 64 -0.41 -8.62 -4.54
CA VAL A 64 -0.25 -9.90 -3.82
C VAL A 64 0.56 -9.73 -2.53
N ALA A 65 1.68 -8.99 -2.58
CA ALA A 65 2.54 -8.75 -1.43
C ALA A 65 1.87 -7.97 -0.27
N LEU A 66 0.83 -7.18 -0.56
CA LEU A 66 0.13 -6.32 0.38
C LEU A 66 -1.24 -6.87 0.82
N ALA A 67 -1.74 -7.91 0.18
CA ALA A 67 -3.10 -8.41 0.38
C ALA A 67 -3.37 -8.81 1.83
N ASP A 68 -2.52 -9.64 2.43
CA ASP A 68 -2.64 -10.05 3.84
C ASP A 68 -1.28 -10.11 4.55
N HIS A 69 -1.32 -10.03 5.88
CA HIS A 69 -0.13 -10.18 6.73
C HIS A 69 -0.52 -10.77 8.10
N GLY A 70 -1.50 -11.66 8.14
CA GLY A 70 -1.99 -12.28 9.36
C GLY A 70 -2.76 -11.32 10.28
N PHE A 71 -2.68 -11.54 11.59
CA PHE A 71 -3.44 -10.76 12.59
C PHE A 71 -2.85 -9.36 12.82
N THR A 72 -2.93 -8.53 11.81
CA THR A 72 -2.65 -7.10 11.95
C THR A 72 -3.79 -6.40 12.69
N PRO A 73 -3.58 -5.20 13.26
CA PRO A 73 -4.66 -4.41 13.86
C PRO A 73 -5.87 -4.23 12.93
N THR A 74 -5.64 -4.05 11.63
CA THR A 74 -6.70 -3.93 10.62
C THR A 74 -7.49 -5.22 10.44
N ALA A 75 -6.83 -6.38 10.45
CA ALA A 75 -7.48 -7.69 10.37
C ALA A 75 -8.30 -7.98 11.64
N ILE A 76 -7.74 -7.67 12.82
CA ILE A 76 -8.44 -7.83 14.10
C ILE A 76 -9.68 -6.93 14.14
N ALA A 77 -9.56 -5.65 13.74
CA ALA A 77 -10.68 -4.72 13.71
C ALA A 77 -11.82 -5.24 12.80
N ALA A 78 -11.50 -5.76 11.62
CA ALA A 78 -12.50 -6.34 10.72
C ALA A 78 -13.20 -7.56 11.35
N ARG A 79 -12.44 -8.48 11.98
CA ARG A 79 -12.98 -9.71 12.58
C ARG A 79 -13.83 -9.42 13.80
N VAL A 80 -13.43 -8.50 14.69
CA VAL A 80 -14.21 -8.10 15.87
C VAL A 80 -15.46 -7.32 15.46
N THR A 81 -15.37 -6.47 14.44
CA THR A 81 -16.55 -5.77 13.89
C THR A 81 -17.54 -6.78 13.29
N TYR A 82 -17.04 -7.80 12.55
CA TYR A 82 -17.90 -8.85 12.01
C TYR A 82 -18.57 -9.69 13.12
N LEU A 83 -17.87 -9.97 14.21
CA LEU A 83 -18.48 -10.63 15.39
C LEU A 83 -19.69 -9.85 15.90
N SER A 84 -19.58 -8.53 16.01
CA SER A 84 -20.63 -7.66 16.56
C SER A 84 -21.77 -7.38 15.57
N ALA A 85 -21.46 -7.32 14.25
CA ALA A 85 -22.40 -7.00 13.17
C ALA A 85 -22.26 -7.99 12.00
N PRO A 86 -22.65 -9.27 12.17
CA PRO A 86 -22.44 -10.30 11.15
C PRO A 86 -23.30 -10.12 9.90
N ASP A 87 -24.32 -9.30 9.96
CA ASP A 87 -25.18 -8.86 8.86
C ASP A 87 -24.63 -7.67 8.08
N SER A 88 -23.53 -7.04 8.55
CA SER A 88 -22.88 -5.89 7.92
C SER A 88 -21.47 -6.25 7.45
N LEU A 89 -21.36 -7.05 6.39
CA LEU A 89 -20.06 -7.39 5.76
C LEU A 89 -19.27 -6.14 5.36
N GLN A 90 -19.94 -5.16 4.76
CA GLN A 90 -19.35 -3.90 4.36
C GLN A 90 -18.83 -3.09 5.56
N GLY A 91 -19.51 -3.13 6.70
CA GLY A 91 -19.08 -2.47 7.94
C GLY A 91 -17.81 -3.12 8.48
N ALA A 92 -17.72 -4.43 8.50
CA ALA A 92 -16.52 -5.16 8.93
C ALA A 92 -15.34 -4.89 8.00
N LEU A 93 -15.56 -4.91 6.69
CA LEU A 93 -14.52 -4.57 5.70
C LEU A 93 -14.04 -3.12 5.87
N ALA A 94 -14.99 -2.18 6.00
CA ALA A 94 -14.68 -0.77 6.20
C ALA A 94 -13.88 -0.54 7.50
N ALA A 95 -14.23 -1.19 8.61
CA ALA A 95 -13.49 -1.08 9.87
C ALA A 95 -12.01 -1.49 9.72
N GLY A 96 -11.75 -2.57 8.97
CA GLY A 96 -10.38 -2.98 8.66
C GLY A 96 -9.65 -1.98 7.76
N LEU A 97 -10.31 -1.43 6.74
CA LEU A 97 -9.71 -0.44 5.83
C LEU A 97 -9.47 0.91 6.52
N LEU A 98 -10.36 1.37 7.37
CA LEU A 98 -10.21 2.62 8.14
C LEU A 98 -9.00 2.57 9.09
N GLY A 99 -8.59 1.39 9.55
CA GLY A 99 -7.35 1.18 10.30
C GLY A 99 -6.07 1.32 9.47
N GLY A 100 -6.17 1.50 8.14
CA GLY A 100 -5.04 1.65 7.21
C GLY A 100 -4.42 3.04 7.26
N GLY A 101 -3.67 3.34 8.32
CA GLY A 101 -3.00 4.63 8.56
C GLY A 101 -1.48 4.56 8.42
N SER A 102 -0.79 5.60 8.89
CA SER A 102 0.67 5.79 8.73
C SER A 102 1.52 4.67 9.34
N ARG A 103 1.03 3.96 10.35
CA ARG A 103 1.76 2.85 10.98
C ARG A 103 1.56 1.51 10.25
N PHE A 104 0.39 1.33 9.62
CA PHE A 104 0.03 0.12 8.88
C PHE A 104 -0.58 0.53 7.55
N LEU A 105 -0.12 -0.05 6.46
CA LEU A 105 -0.49 0.21 5.06
C LEU A 105 -0.01 1.56 4.51
N GLY A 106 0.00 2.64 5.29
CA GLY A 106 0.44 3.97 4.86
C GLY A 106 1.92 4.05 4.50
N VAL A 107 2.75 3.15 5.02
CA VAL A 107 4.19 3.10 4.71
C VAL A 107 4.47 2.98 3.21
N THR A 108 3.57 2.37 2.44
CA THR A 108 3.68 2.27 0.97
C THR A 108 3.68 3.67 0.33
N GLU A 109 2.74 4.53 0.71
CA GLU A 109 2.69 5.92 0.24
C GLU A 109 3.83 6.75 0.83
N ASP A 110 4.05 6.65 2.15
CA ASP A 110 5.07 7.44 2.83
C ASP A 110 6.46 7.18 2.23
N CYS A 111 6.78 5.92 1.90
CA CYS A 111 8.05 5.55 1.28
C CYS A 111 8.12 6.04 -0.18
N GLY A 112 7.09 5.78 -0.98
CA GLY A 112 7.06 6.24 -2.37
C GLY A 112 7.20 7.76 -2.48
N ARG A 113 6.48 8.51 -1.66
CA ARG A 113 6.56 9.98 -1.57
C ARG A 113 7.95 10.44 -1.13
N TYR A 114 8.50 9.82 -0.07
CA TYR A 114 9.84 10.15 0.41
C TYR A 114 10.91 9.97 -0.68
N LEU A 115 10.88 8.86 -1.39
CA LEU A 115 11.81 8.60 -2.49
C LEU A 115 11.61 9.58 -3.64
N HIS A 116 10.37 9.86 -4.00
CA HIS A 116 10.03 10.82 -5.03
C HIS A 116 10.53 12.23 -4.69
N ASP A 117 10.34 12.69 -3.45
CA ASP A 117 10.80 14.00 -2.97
C ASP A 117 12.32 14.09 -3.02
N VAL A 118 13.06 13.04 -2.64
CA VAL A 118 14.52 12.99 -2.74
C VAL A 118 14.97 13.08 -4.19
N LEU A 119 14.36 12.31 -5.08
CA LEU A 119 14.71 12.30 -6.52
C LEU A 119 14.38 13.63 -7.19
N SER A 120 13.25 14.24 -6.87
CA SER A 120 12.83 15.55 -7.39
C SER A 120 13.75 16.69 -6.94
N GLY A 121 14.45 16.51 -5.82
CA GLY A 121 15.44 17.46 -5.32
C GLY A 121 16.83 17.34 -5.96
N LEU A 122 17.04 16.40 -6.89
CA LEU A 122 18.28 16.29 -7.66
C LEU A 122 18.24 17.24 -8.87
N ASP A 123 19.39 17.81 -9.23
CA ASP A 123 19.52 18.77 -10.34
C ASP A 123 19.34 18.15 -11.74
N GLY A 124 18.38 17.22 -11.87
CA GLY A 124 17.99 16.59 -13.14
C GLY A 124 18.90 15.45 -13.61
N THR A 125 20.02 15.19 -12.95
CA THR A 125 20.95 14.10 -13.31
C THR A 125 20.85 12.96 -12.29
N LEU A 126 20.32 11.82 -12.72
CA LEU A 126 20.30 10.62 -11.88
C LEU A 126 21.69 9.96 -11.80
N PRO A 127 22.06 9.39 -10.63
CA PRO A 127 23.30 8.65 -10.50
C PRO A 127 23.37 7.47 -11.47
N SER A 128 24.54 7.26 -12.08
CA SER A 128 24.80 6.14 -13.00
C SER A 128 25.49 4.95 -12.32
N THR A 129 26.07 5.16 -11.12
CA THR A 129 26.81 4.14 -10.36
C THR A 129 26.17 3.90 -8.99
N ASP A 130 26.47 2.75 -8.37
CA ASP A 130 25.99 2.44 -7.03
C ASP A 130 26.54 3.39 -5.98
N GLU A 131 27.80 3.84 -6.12
CA GLU A 131 28.41 4.84 -5.23
C GLU A 131 27.68 6.19 -5.30
N GLY A 132 27.25 6.60 -6.50
CA GLY A 132 26.43 7.79 -6.69
C GLY A 132 25.07 7.68 -6.03
N TRP A 133 24.40 6.52 -6.14
CA TRP A 133 23.16 6.25 -5.43
C TRP A 133 23.35 6.22 -3.91
N ASP A 134 24.44 5.65 -3.43
CA ASP A 134 24.78 5.57 -2.01
C ASP A 134 25.02 6.98 -1.43
N ALA A 135 25.67 7.88 -2.17
CA ALA A 135 25.86 9.27 -1.75
C ALA A 135 24.53 10.03 -1.62
N VAL A 136 23.61 9.88 -2.58
CA VAL A 136 22.24 10.45 -2.51
C VAL A 136 21.48 9.89 -1.30
N ALA A 137 21.52 8.57 -1.11
CA ALA A 137 20.84 7.90 -0.02
C ALA A 137 21.40 8.33 1.34
N LEU A 138 22.72 8.42 1.49
CA LEU A 138 23.38 8.86 2.72
C LEU A 138 22.90 10.25 3.13
N SER A 139 22.97 11.21 2.21
CA SER A 139 22.50 12.58 2.43
C SER A 139 21.00 12.63 2.80
N ALA A 140 20.16 11.82 2.15
CA ALA A 140 18.73 11.76 2.44
C ALA A 140 18.46 11.21 3.84
N VAL A 141 19.15 10.15 4.27
CA VAL A 141 19.03 9.55 5.61
C VAL A 141 19.52 10.53 6.67
N GLU A 142 20.65 11.22 6.45
CA GLU A 142 21.18 12.25 7.37
C GLU A 142 20.20 13.39 7.59
N ARG A 143 19.64 13.96 6.51
CA ARG A 143 18.61 15.03 6.60
C ARG A 143 17.38 14.57 7.36
N THR A 144 16.95 13.34 7.12
CA THR A 144 15.75 12.78 7.78
C THR A 144 15.99 12.59 9.26
N LYS A 145 17.16 12.08 9.65
CA LYS A 145 17.59 11.93 11.06
C LYS A 145 17.72 13.29 11.75
N ALA A 146 18.36 14.25 11.10
CA ALA A 146 18.53 15.61 11.64
C ALA A 146 17.17 16.30 11.88
N ALA A 147 16.16 16.00 11.08
CA ALA A 147 14.78 16.47 11.25
C ALA A 147 13.99 15.68 12.32
N GLY A 148 14.61 14.75 13.05
CA GLY A 148 13.95 13.93 14.07
C GLY A 148 12.91 12.94 13.50
N ARG A 149 12.97 12.61 12.20
CA ARG A 149 12.00 11.76 11.52
C ARG A 149 12.57 10.37 11.27
N PHE A 150 11.67 9.40 11.11
CA PHE A 150 12.03 8.06 10.66
C PHE A 150 12.11 8.03 9.12
N VAL A 151 13.03 7.22 8.59
CA VAL A 151 13.10 6.93 7.16
C VAL A 151 12.00 5.92 6.82
N PRO A 152 11.01 6.28 5.99
CA PRO A 152 9.95 5.33 5.61
C PRO A 152 10.50 4.11 4.88
N GLY A 153 9.93 2.94 5.12
CA GLY A 153 10.39 1.71 4.49
C GLY A 153 11.54 0.99 5.22
N LEU A 154 12.13 1.60 6.28
CA LEU A 154 13.11 0.94 7.15
C LEU A 154 12.47 0.38 8.42
N GLY A 155 12.86 -0.84 8.76
CA GLY A 155 12.40 -1.54 9.96
C GLY A 155 11.08 -2.27 9.76
N HIS A 156 10.86 -3.32 10.57
CA HIS A 156 9.63 -4.10 10.58
C HIS A 156 9.36 -4.63 11.98
N PRO A 157 8.09 -4.69 12.44
CA PRO A 157 7.76 -5.20 13.78
C PRO A 157 8.13 -6.68 13.97
N VAL A 158 8.00 -7.50 12.91
CA VAL A 158 8.26 -8.94 12.94
C VAL A 158 9.61 -9.29 12.27
N HIS A 159 9.82 -8.88 11.03
CA HIS A 159 11.05 -9.19 10.28
C HIS A 159 12.21 -8.32 10.76
N LYS A 160 13.21 -8.91 11.42
CA LYS A 160 14.34 -8.15 12.01
C LYS A 160 15.59 -8.14 11.15
N VAL A 161 15.76 -9.13 10.28
CA VAL A 161 16.95 -9.27 9.41
C VAL A 161 16.60 -8.85 7.97
N THR A 162 15.60 -9.49 7.39
CA THR A 162 15.16 -9.25 6.01
C THR A 162 13.65 -9.48 5.92
N ASP A 163 12.95 -8.59 5.26
CA ASP A 163 11.57 -8.84 4.84
C ASP A 163 11.61 -9.68 3.54
N PRO A 164 11.06 -10.89 3.52
CA PRO A 164 11.19 -11.80 2.38
C PRO A 164 10.57 -11.25 1.08
N ARG A 165 9.63 -10.32 1.17
CA ARG A 165 8.99 -9.70 0.01
C ARG A 165 9.94 -8.78 -0.76
N THR A 166 10.86 -8.11 -0.06
CA THR A 166 11.74 -7.09 -0.65
C THR A 166 12.62 -7.64 -1.77
N PRO A 167 13.44 -8.70 -1.58
CA PRO A 167 14.27 -9.21 -2.66
C PRO A 167 13.47 -9.81 -3.82
N VAL A 168 12.30 -10.39 -3.55
CA VAL A 168 11.44 -10.98 -4.58
C VAL A 168 10.88 -9.90 -5.49
N LEU A 169 10.33 -8.81 -4.93
CA LEU A 169 9.76 -7.73 -5.75
C LEU A 169 10.83 -6.99 -6.55
N ILE A 170 12.02 -6.74 -5.97
CA ILE A 170 13.16 -6.17 -6.69
C ILE A 170 13.58 -7.10 -7.84
N GLY A 171 13.61 -8.42 -7.62
CA GLY A 171 13.89 -9.42 -8.65
C GLY A 171 12.90 -9.34 -9.81
N ILE A 172 11.60 -9.35 -9.52
CA ILE A 172 10.54 -9.22 -10.53
C ILE A 172 10.68 -7.92 -11.33
N ALA A 173 10.88 -6.78 -10.64
CA ALA A 173 11.07 -5.50 -11.31
C ALA A 173 12.32 -5.48 -12.20
N SER A 174 13.40 -6.17 -11.78
CA SER A 174 14.63 -6.29 -12.56
C SER A 174 14.44 -7.17 -13.80
N GLU A 175 13.76 -8.31 -13.67
CA GLU A 175 13.41 -9.21 -14.79
C GLU A 175 12.60 -8.46 -15.86
N GLU A 176 11.69 -7.59 -15.45
CA GLU A 176 10.84 -6.80 -16.34
C GLU A 176 11.49 -5.50 -16.85
N ASN A 177 12.75 -5.20 -16.48
CA ASN A 177 13.45 -3.95 -16.77
C ASN A 177 12.74 -2.70 -16.19
N LEU A 178 12.03 -2.86 -15.09
CA LEU A 178 11.27 -1.82 -14.39
C LEU A 178 11.88 -1.44 -13.04
N ARG A 179 13.15 -1.86 -12.77
CA ARG A 179 13.92 -1.39 -11.62
C ARG A 179 14.38 0.05 -11.86
N GLY A 180 13.51 0.98 -11.56
CA GLY A 180 13.70 2.41 -11.80
C GLY A 180 14.45 3.15 -10.69
N PRO A 181 14.45 4.49 -10.72
CA PRO A 181 15.19 5.31 -9.77
C PRO A 181 14.71 5.20 -8.32
N HIS A 182 13.40 4.99 -8.08
CA HIS A 182 12.88 4.85 -6.73
C HIS A 182 13.35 3.54 -6.09
N LEU A 183 13.31 2.42 -6.80
CA LEU A 183 13.85 1.15 -6.32
C LEU A 183 15.37 1.23 -6.09
N ARG A 184 16.13 1.83 -6.99
CA ARG A 184 17.59 2.01 -6.84
C ARG A 184 17.93 2.83 -5.60
N LEU A 185 17.23 3.95 -5.38
CA LEU A 185 17.41 4.78 -4.19
C LEU A 185 17.01 3.99 -2.91
N PHE A 186 15.92 3.23 -2.94
CA PHE A 186 15.48 2.41 -1.82
C PHE A 186 16.52 1.37 -1.42
N GLU A 187 17.12 0.67 -2.39
CA GLU A 187 18.21 -0.28 -2.15
C GLU A 187 19.46 0.41 -1.61
N ALA A 188 19.83 1.59 -2.15
CA ALA A 188 20.95 2.39 -1.66
C ALA A 188 20.75 2.81 -0.18
N ILE A 189 19.53 3.22 0.19
CA ILE A 189 19.18 3.48 1.61
C ILE A 189 19.43 2.23 2.45
N GLY A 190 19.07 1.04 1.95
CA GLY A 190 19.35 -0.24 2.61
C GLY A 190 20.84 -0.52 2.83
N ARG A 191 21.72 -0.03 1.94
CA ARG A 191 23.18 -0.21 2.07
C ARG A 191 23.81 0.78 3.06
N VAL A 192 23.32 2.03 3.10
CA VAL A 192 24.04 3.12 3.82
C VAL A 192 23.44 3.51 5.16
N HIS A 193 22.17 3.21 5.43
CA HIS A 193 21.46 3.73 6.61
C HIS A 193 22.14 3.39 7.95
N GLU A 194 22.81 2.25 8.04
CA GLU A 194 23.50 1.82 9.26
C GLU A 194 24.59 2.81 9.68
N GLN A 195 25.32 3.38 8.71
CA GLN A 195 26.38 4.38 8.95
C GLN A 195 25.81 5.62 9.67
N VAL A 196 24.59 6.01 9.35
CA VAL A 196 23.93 7.18 9.95
C VAL A 196 23.16 6.84 11.20
N LEU A 197 22.40 5.75 11.19
CA LEU A 197 21.49 5.39 12.29
C LEU A 197 22.16 4.61 13.41
N GLY A 198 23.39 4.09 13.20
CA GLY A 198 24.14 3.28 14.15
C GLY A 198 23.52 1.90 14.42
N ARG A 199 22.58 1.47 13.60
CA ARG A 199 21.93 0.16 13.67
C ARG A 199 21.42 -0.28 12.31
N ARG A 200 21.49 -1.58 12.05
CA ARG A 200 20.94 -2.18 10.84
C ARG A 200 19.44 -2.40 10.97
N LEU A 201 18.70 -2.00 9.97
CA LEU A 201 17.25 -2.17 9.86
C LEU A 201 16.91 -2.82 8.52
N PRO A 202 15.97 -3.78 8.46
CA PRO A 202 15.56 -4.34 7.17
C PRO A 202 14.80 -3.31 6.33
N LEU A 203 14.99 -3.35 5.03
CA LEU A 203 14.06 -2.78 4.07
C LEU A 203 12.77 -3.59 4.12
N ASN A 204 11.63 -2.95 4.36
CA ASN A 204 10.37 -3.67 4.54
C ASN A 204 9.53 -3.76 3.26
N GLY A 205 8.61 -4.74 3.24
CA GLY A 205 7.79 -5.04 2.09
C GLY A 205 6.83 -3.92 1.67
N ALA A 206 6.35 -3.10 2.62
CA ALA A 206 5.52 -1.95 2.28
C ALA A 206 6.33 -0.86 1.59
N GLY A 207 7.58 -0.66 2.02
CA GLY A 207 8.50 0.32 1.41
C GLY A 207 8.88 -0.07 -0.01
N VAL A 208 9.28 -1.32 -0.26
CA VAL A 208 9.62 -1.77 -1.62
C VAL A 208 8.41 -1.69 -2.56
N CYS A 209 7.19 -1.96 -2.05
CA CYS A 209 5.96 -1.78 -2.82
C CYS A 209 5.75 -0.31 -3.21
N GLY A 210 5.98 0.63 -2.28
CA GLY A 210 5.90 2.06 -2.57
C GLY A 210 6.91 2.50 -3.62
N ALA A 211 8.16 2.03 -3.54
CA ALA A 211 9.20 2.30 -4.53
C ALA A 211 8.83 1.75 -5.92
N ALA A 212 8.36 0.51 -5.98
CA ALA A 212 7.96 -0.13 -7.23
C ALA A 212 6.77 0.59 -7.89
N LEU A 213 5.73 0.94 -7.12
CA LEU A 213 4.57 1.68 -7.64
C LEU A 213 4.97 3.07 -8.17
N ALA A 214 5.89 3.76 -7.49
CA ALA A 214 6.41 5.05 -7.96
C ALA A 214 7.22 4.90 -9.26
N ASP A 215 8.00 3.83 -9.40
CA ASP A 215 8.72 3.52 -10.66
C ASP A 215 7.77 3.17 -11.82
N LEU A 216 6.58 2.65 -11.53
CA LEU A 216 5.51 2.46 -12.53
C LEU A 216 4.81 3.76 -12.94
N GLY A 217 5.21 4.90 -12.37
CA GLY A 217 4.64 6.21 -12.68
C GLY A 217 3.25 6.45 -12.06
N LEU A 218 2.90 5.72 -11.01
CA LEU A 218 1.65 5.93 -10.30
C LEU A 218 1.73 7.20 -9.42
N PRO A 219 0.64 7.98 -9.31
CA PRO A 219 0.62 9.18 -8.49
C PRO A 219 0.98 8.85 -7.03
N VAL A 220 1.99 9.53 -6.49
CA VAL A 220 2.52 9.21 -5.15
C VAL A 220 1.50 9.42 -4.04
N GLU A 221 0.55 10.32 -4.21
CA GLU A 221 -0.56 10.60 -3.30
C GLU A 221 -1.65 9.51 -3.30
N LEU A 222 -1.62 8.59 -4.27
CA LEU A 222 -2.56 7.48 -4.39
C LEU A 222 -1.96 6.11 -4.05
N LEU A 223 -0.67 6.02 -3.71
CA LEU A 223 0.00 4.74 -3.46
C LEU A 223 -0.62 3.95 -2.31
N ARG A 224 -1.10 4.64 -1.27
CA ARG A 224 -1.87 4.01 -0.18
C ARG A 224 -3.17 3.38 -0.68
N GLY A 225 -3.79 3.97 -1.68
CA GLY A 225 -5.01 3.44 -2.31
C GLY A 225 -4.79 2.04 -2.87
N PHE A 226 -3.65 1.75 -3.47
CA PHE A 226 -3.31 0.42 -3.97
C PHE A 226 -3.03 -0.57 -2.83
N ALA A 227 -2.41 -0.11 -1.74
CA ALA A 227 -2.27 -0.92 -0.54
C ALA A 227 -3.63 -1.27 0.09
N LEU A 228 -4.57 -0.32 0.11
CA LEU A 228 -5.95 -0.54 0.58
C LEU A 228 -6.73 -1.46 -0.36
N LEU A 229 -6.56 -1.31 -1.68
CA LEU A 229 -7.17 -2.21 -2.67
C LEU A 229 -6.73 -3.66 -2.45
N ALA A 230 -5.43 -3.88 -2.32
CA ALA A 230 -4.86 -5.19 -2.02
C ALA A 230 -5.39 -5.73 -0.67
N ARG A 231 -5.38 -4.91 0.36
CA ARG A 231 -5.84 -5.26 1.70
C ARG A 231 -7.34 -5.57 1.75
N ALA A 232 -8.17 -4.99 0.88
CA ALA A 232 -9.59 -5.32 0.80
C ALA A 232 -9.80 -6.81 0.50
N ALA A 233 -9.01 -7.39 -0.41
CA ALA A 233 -9.04 -8.83 -0.69
C ALA A 233 -8.62 -9.66 0.54
N GLY A 234 -7.53 -9.27 1.21
CA GLY A 234 -7.07 -9.92 2.44
C GLY A 234 -8.10 -9.85 3.58
N LEU A 235 -8.75 -8.70 3.76
CA LEU A 235 -9.80 -8.53 4.78
C LEU A 235 -11.03 -9.38 4.50
N LEU A 236 -11.44 -9.54 3.22
CA LEU A 236 -12.48 -10.50 2.86
C LEU A 236 -12.07 -11.92 3.26
N GLY A 237 -10.81 -12.30 3.04
CA GLY A 237 -10.23 -13.56 3.51
C GLY A 237 -10.29 -13.71 5.03
N GLN A 238 -9.92 -12.66 5.78
CA GLN A 238 -9.98 -12.64 7.25
C GLN A 238 -11.41 -12.76 7.78
N ILE A 239 -12.39 -12.09 7.17
CA ILE A 239 -13.80 -12.21 7.53
C ILE A 239 -14.33 -13.61 7.19
N ALA A 240 -13.97 -14.18 6.05
CA ALA A 240 -14.32 -15.54 5.71
C ALA A 240 -13.70 -16.56 6.69
N GLU A 241 -12.48 -16.31 7.18
CA GLU A 241 -11.84 -17.13 8.21
C GLU A 241 -12.55 -16.99 9.57
N GLU A 242 -13.01 -15.79 9.93
CA GLU A 242 -13.80 -15.58 11.16
C GLU A 242 -15.06 -16.46 11.21
N ARG A 243 -15.68 -16.68 10.05
CA ARG A 243 -16.84 -17.58 9.95
C ARG A 243 -16.49 -19.07 10.13
N ARG A 244 -15.28 -19.47 9.74
CA ARG A 244 -14.81 -20.87 9.82
C ARG A 244 -14.10 -21.17 11.14
N ARG A 245 -13.31 -20.21 11.61
CA ARG A 245 -12.47 -20.30 12.81
C ARG A 245 -12.51 -18.96 13.54
N PRO A 246 -13.59 -18.71 14.29
CA PRO A 246 -13.82 -17.44 14.96
C PRO A 246 -12.76 -17.21 16.05
N ILE A 247 -12.25 -15.96 16.11
CA ILE A 247 -11.38 -15.50 17.19
C ILE A 247 -11.89 -14.21 17.83
N GLY A 248 -12.89 -13.56 17.23
CA GLY A 248 -13.39 -12.27 17.69
C GLY A 248 -13.88 -12.32 19.14
N MET A 249 -14.56 -13.39 19.51
CA MET A 249 -15.04 -13.62 20.89
C MET A 249 -13.85 -13.80 21.86
N ASP A 250 -12.82 -14.57 21.47
CA ASP A 250 -11.64 -14.79 22.30
C ASP A 250 -10.87 -13.51 22.52
N VAL A 251 -10.72 -12.67 21.48
CA VAL A 251 -10.08 -11.34 21.58
C VAL A 251 -10.87 -10.47 22.56
N TYR A 252 -12.19 -10.35 22.39
CA TYR A 252 -13.05 -9.58 23.28
C TYR A 252 -12.92 -10.06 24.72
N MET A 253 -13.16 -11.34 24.99
CA MET A 253 -13.13 -11.89 26.34
C MET A 253 -11.74 -11.85 26.99
N THR A 254 -10.67 -11.91 26.19
CA THR A 254 -9.31 -11.77 26.71
C THR A 254 -9.08 -10.36 27.24
N VAL A 255 -9.54 -9.34 26.53
CA VAL A 255 -9.43 -7.94 26.98
C VAL A 255 -10.32 -7.70 28.20
N ASP A 256 -11.59 -8.11 28.15
CA ASP A 256 -12.57 -7.92 29.21
C ASP A 256 -12.11 -8.55 30.54
N ARG A 257 -11.67 -9.80 30.50
CA ARG A 257 -11.22 -10.53 31.70
C ARG A 257 -9.93 -9.98 32.32
N ASN A 258 -9.13 -9.27 31.56
CA ASN A 258 -7.88 -8.64 32.03
C ASN A 258 -8.02 -7.12 32.22
N ALA A 259 -9.24 -6.59 32.09
CA ALA A 259 -9.49 -5.17 32.38
C ALA A 259 -9.36 -4.94 33.88
N VAL A 260 -8.60 -3.92 34.26
CA VAL A 260 -8.45 -3.44 35.64
C VAL A 260 -9.03 -2.03 35.68
N TYR A 261 -10.07 -1.86 36.52
CA TYR A 261 -10.60 -0.52 36.74
C TYR A 261 -9.62 0.32 37.56
N VAL A 262 -9.28 1.49 37.07
CA VAL A 262 -8.51 2.51 37.80
C VAL A 262 -9.43 3.70 38.03
N ASP A 263 -9.60 4.12 39.27
CA ASP A 263 -10.42 5.26 39.59
C ASP A 263 -9.74 6.54 39.05
N PRO A 264 -10.46 7.43 38.35
CA PRO A 264 -9.87 8.68 37.82
C PRO A 264 -9.25 9.60 38.88
N THR A 265 -9.62 9.40 40.15
CA THR A 265 -9.05 10.16 41.25
C THR A 265 -7.70 9.63 41.75
N ASP A 266 -7.31 8.38 41.36
CA ASP A 266 -6.05 7.77 41.78
C ASP A 266 -4.85 8.21 40.92
N ASP A 267 -5.09 8.86 39.76
CA ASP A 267 -4.06 9.41 38.86
C ASP A 267 -3.76 10.89 39.09
N ALA A 268 -4.20 11.48 40.24
CA ALA A 268 -4.09 12.92 40.53
C ALA A 268 -2.84 13.29 41.38
N ASP A 269 -1.78 12.45 41.42
CA ASP A 269 -0.51 12.74 42.10
C ASP A 269 0.68 12.84 41.14
#